data_9ba97a7138e790b6a225062ef59608bb
#
_entry.id   9ba97a7138e790b6a225062ef59608bb
#
_cell.length_a   1.000
_cell.length_b   1.000
_cell.length_c   1.000
_cell.angle_alpha   90.00
_cell.angle_beta   90.00
_cell.angle_gamma   90.00
#
_symmetry.space_group_name_H-M   'P 1'
#
loop_
_entity.id
_entity.type
_entity.pdbx_description
1 polymer ?
#
loop_
_entity_poly.entity_id
_entity_poly.type
_entity_poly.pdbx_seq_one_letter_code
_entity_poly.pdbx_strand_id
1 'polypeptide(L)'
;MTIKTTQGDLLRQDDVDAIVNTVNCVGVMGKGIALQFKNKWPENNRAYELACKRKEVRPGLMFVFDSGGLVKPNFIINFPTKDHWRGKSRIEFIRDGLVDLVKQVERLGIKSIAIPPLGCGNGGLDWNEVRPLIERAFSDVSNVEVRLFEPAGAPDPKSMEVRTSRPRMTAGRAAILKVLDTYRSLEYGLSRIEVQKLAYFLQVAGEDLKLTFEKNQYGPYSEQLRHALNRMEGHFIRGLGDGVVEAEIEPLEEALSEAEEFISSTEHAKLAQHVERVANLIDGFQSPYGMELLATVHWVTTYESNVNSLDQTIKAVHSWNARKAKIMQPAHVKAAWSRLVENGWITQTVMEQNLVQA
;
A
#
# COMPACT_ATOMS: atom_id res chain seq x y z
N MET A 1 -23.81 -16.05 -27.18
CA MET A 1 -22.74 -15.61 -26.33
C MET A 1 -21.74 -14.74 -27.11
N THR A 2 -21.22 -13.66 -26.51
CA THR A 2 -20.16 -12.86 -27.09
C THR A 2 -19.07 -12.66 -26.04
N ILE A 3 -17.90 -13.26 -26.27
CA ILE A 3 -16.71 -12.96 -25.45
C ILE A 3 -15.91 -11.88 -26.18
N LYS A 4 -15.66 -10.77 -25.51
CA LYS A 4 -14.85 -9.66 -26.03
C LYS A 4 -13.62 -9.49 -25.12
N THR A 5 -12.45 -9.57 -25.70
CA THR A 5 -11.22 -9.16 -25.01
C THR A 5 -11.24 -7.63 -24.88
N THR A 6 -11.03 -7.14 -23.67
CA THR A 6 -11.14 -5.74 -23.32
C THR A 6 -9.85 -5.28 -22.63
N GLN A 7 -9.44 -4.06 -22.91
CA GLN A 7 -8.32 -3.40 -22.26
C GLN A 7 -8.82 -2.20 -21.44
N GLY A 8 -8.00 -1.70 -20.53
CA GLY A 8 -8.31 -0.56 -19.69
C GLY A 8 -8.67 -0.93 -18.25
N ASP A 9 -9.33 -0.03 -17.55
CA ASP A 9 -9.69 -0.20 -16.14
C ASP A 9 -10.98 -1.00 -16.00
N LEU A 10 -10.88 -2.19 -15.39
CA LEU A 10 -12.01 -3.06 -15.08
C LEU A 10 -13.05 -2.34 -14.19
N LEU A 11 -12.60 -1.49 -13.26
CA LEU A 11 -13.50 -0.84 -12.32
C LEU A 11 -14.33 0.30 -12.93
N ARG A 12 -14.00 0.73 -14.15
CA ARG A 12 -14.75 1.76 -14.91
C ARG A 12 -15.80 1.21 -15.87
N GLN A 13 -16.18 -0.07 -15.69
CA GLN A 13 -17.23 -0.70 -16.50
C GLN A 13 -18.62 -0.39 -15.91
N ASP A 14 -19.09 0.85 -16.10
CA ASP A 14 -20.35 1.34 -15.52
C ASP A 14 -21.60 0.95 -16.32
N ASP A 15 -21.45 0.13 -17.37
CA ASP A 15 -22.50 -0.32 -18.28
C ASP A 15 -22.75 -1.84 -18.22
N VAL A 16 -21.97 -2.60 -17.45
CA VAL A 16 -22.16 -4.04 -17.27
C VAL A 16 -23.05 -4.34 -16.05
N ASP A 17 -23.79 -5.47 -16.10
CA ASP A 17 -24.64 -5.90 -14.98
C ASP A 17 -23.82 -6.39 -13.79
N ALA A 18 -22.70 -7.07 -14.06
CA ALA A 18 -21.84 -7.64 -13.04
C ALA A 18 -20.35 -7.42 -13.30
N ILE A 19 -19.59 -7.35 -12.22
CA ILE A 19 -18.14 -7.23 -12.25
C ILE A 19 -17.53 -8.24 -11.26
N VAL A 20 -16.45 -8.90 -11.68
CA VAL A 20 -15.81 -9.94 -10.87
C VAL A 20 -14.60 -9.36 -10.13
N ASN A 21 -14.54 -9.61 -8.83
CA ASN A 21 -13.42 -9.29 -7.94
C ASN A 21 -12.69 -10.56 -7.49
N THR A 22 -11.38 -10.62 -7.62
CA THR A 22 -10.59 -11.77 -7.13
C THR A 22 -10.21 -11.60 -5.67
N VAL A 23 -10.62 -12.57 -4.83
CA VAL A 23 -10.48 -12.48 -3.37
C VAL A 23 -9.81 -13.73 -2.76
N ASN A 24 -9.54 -13.68 -1.45
CA ASN A 24 -9.17 -14.82 -0.60
C ASN A 24 -10.37 -15.23 0.29
N CYS A 25 -10.16 -16.18 1.21
CA CYS A 25 -11.22 -16.67 2.09
C CYS A 25 -11.16 -16.15 3.53
N VAL A 26 -10.25 -15.19 3.81
CA VAL A 26 -10.01 -14.67 5.18
C VAL A 26 -10.39 -13.20 5.36
N GLY A 27 -11.09 -12.60 4.40
CA GLY A 27 -11.65 -11.25 4.52
C GLY A 27 -10.64 -10.11 4.29
N VAL A 28 -9.53 -10.33 3.58
CA VAL A 28 -8.49 -9.33 3.39
C VAL A 28 -8.46 -8.83 1.94
N MET A 29 -8.89 -7.60 1.71
CA MET A 29 -8.72 -6.85 0.45
C MET A 29 -7.60 -5.81 0.63
N GLY A 30 -6.34 -6.26 0.67
CA GLY A 30 -5.21 -5.42 1.10
C GLY A 30 -4.24 -5.02 -0.01
N LYS A 31 -4.39 -5.55 -1.24
CA LYS A 31 -3.46 -5.30 -2.35
C LYS A 31 -4.10 -5.64 -3.70
N GLY A 32 -3.62 -4.99 -4.77
CA GLY A 32 -4.06 -5.21 -6.14
C GLY A 32 -5.54 -4.89 -6.35
N ILE A 33 -6.15 -5.58 -7.31
CA ILE A 33 -7.54 -5.31 -7.69
C ILE A 33 -8.52 -5.40 -6.51
N ALA A 34 -8.30 -6.31 -5.54
CA ALA A 34 -9.15 -6.41 -4.36
C ALA A 34 -9.13 -5.13 -3.51
N LEU A 35 -7.96 -4.46 -3.36
CA LEU A 35 -7.88 -3.17 -2.68
C LEU A 35 -8.63 -2.08 -3.44
N GLN A 36 -8.55 -2.06 -4.77
CA GLN A 36 -9.31 -1.11 -5.61
C GLN A 36 -10.82 -1.32 -5.43
N PHE A 37 -11.31 -2.58 -5.40
CA PHE A 37 -12.71 -2.89 -5.09
C PHE A 37 -13.13 -2.42 -3.70
N LYS A 38 -12.27 -2.64 -2.67
CA LYS A 38 -12.52 -2.14 -1.32
C LYS A 38 -12.67 -0.61 -1.28
N ASN A 39 -11.84 0.11 -2.03
CA ASN A 39 -11.86 1.56 -2.07
C ASN A 39 -13.09 2.09 -2.81
N LYS A 40 -13.48 1.48 -3.92
CA LYS A 40 -14.62 1.91 -4.73
C LYS A 40 -15.96 1.45 -4.15
N TRP A 41 -16.04 0.23 -3.58
CA TRP A 41 -17.26 -0.34 -2.99
C TRP A 41 -17.00 -0.83 -1.55
N PRO A 42 -16.88 0.08 -0.58
CA PRO A 42 -16.60 -0.28 0.81
C PRO A 42 -17.70 -1.13 1.46
N GLU A 43 -18.95 -1.03 0.98
CA GLU A 43 -20.08 -1.89 1.40
C GLU A 43 -19.87 -3.35 1.03
N ASN A 44 -19.42 -3.61 -0.21
CA ASN A 44 -19.03 -4.96 -0.65
C ASN A 44 -17.93 -5.53 0.24
N ASN A 45 -16.89 -4.73 0.56
CA ASN A 45 -15.83 -5.18 1.45
C ASN A 45 -16.36 -5.55 2.84
N ARG A 46 -17.24 -4.75 3.42
CA ARG A 46 -17.84 -5.05 4.75
C ARG A 46 -18.65 -6.33 4.74
N ALA A 47 -19.49 -6.53 3.70
CA ALA A 47 -20.28 -7.75 3.53
C ALA A 47 -19.39 -8.98 3.35
N TYR A 48 -18.36 -8.88 2.51
CA TYR A 48 -17.38 -9.95 2.29
C TYR A 48 -16.60 -10.30 3.58
N GLU A 49 -16.13 -9.30 4.36
CA GLU A 49 -15.44 -9.55 5.63
C GLU A 49 -16.33 -10.33 6.62
N LEU A 50 -17.63 -9.98 6.69
CA LEU A 50 -18.60 -10.68 7.54
C LEU A 50 -18.84 -12.11 7.06
N ALA A 51 -18.99 -12.34 5.75
CA ALA A 51 -19.14 -13.66 5.17
C ALA A 51 -17.91 -14.55 5.42
N CYS A 52 -16.70 -14.00 5.31
CA CYS A 52 -15.47 -14.71 5.66
C CYS A 52 -15.40 -15.11 7.15
N LYS A 53 -15.79 -14.22 8.07
CA LYS A 53 -15.89 -14.53 9.50
C LYS A 53 -16.86 -15.67 9.79
N ARG A 54 -17.93 -15.79 9.00
CA ARG A 54 -18.91 -16.89 9.09
C ARG A 54 -18.49 -18.14 8.33
N LYS A 55 -17.29 -18.13 7.67
CA LYS A 55 -16.79 -19.24 6.84
C LYS A 55 -17.68 -19.56 5.64
N GLU A 56 -18.44 -18.60 5.17
CA GLU A 56 -19.32 -18.73 4.00
C GLU A 56 -18.53 -18.59 2.67
N VAL A 57 -17.36 -17.91 2.71
CA VAL A 57 -16.49 -17.72 1.55
C VAL A 57 -15.46 -18.85 1.50
N ARG A 58 -15.48 -19.62 0.40
CA ARG A 58 -14.54 -20.73 0.15
C ARG A 58 -14.26 -20.89 -1.34
N PRO A 59 -13.13 -21.48 -1.74
CA PRO A 59 -12.88 -21.78 -3.15
C PRO A 59 -14.01 -22.60 -3.77
N GLY A 60 -14.30 -22.31 -5.04
CA GLY A 60 -15.38 -22.99 -5.77
C GLY A 60 -16.79 -22.39 -5.57
N LEU A 61 -16.96 -21.42 -4.65
CA LEU A 61 -18.23 -20.73 -4.45
C LEU A 61 -18.08 -19.22 -4.53
N MET A 62 -18.95 -18.58 -5.30
CA MET A 62 -18.99 -17.11 -5.41
C MET A 62 -19.67 -16.48 -4.21
N PHE A 63 -19.11 -15.38 -3.72
CA PHE A 63 -19.81 -14.48 -2.82
C PHE A 63 -20.35 -13.30 -3.63
N VAL A 64 -21.64 -13.31 -3.89
CA VAL A 64 -22.31 -12.25 -4.67
C VAL A 64 -22.77 -11.14 -3.73
N PHE A 65 -22.36 -9.92 -4.03
CA PHE A 65 -22.86 -8.69 -3.40
C PHE A 65 -23.77 -7.96 -4.39
N ASP A 66 -25.03 -7.75 -3.99
CA ASP A 66 -25.98 -6.91 -4.71
C ASP A 66 -25.77 -5.47 -4.27
N SER A 67 -25.42 -4.58 -5.20
CA SER A 67 -25.19 -3.17 -4.90
C SER A 67 -26.48 -2.42 -4.55
N GLY A 68 -27.63 -2.98 -4.91
CA GLY A 68 -28.95 -2.36 -4.69
C GLY A 68 -29.14 -1.03 -5.42
N GLY A 69 -28.18 -0.67 -6.29
CA GLY A 69 -28.10 0.65 -6.90
C GLY A 69 -28.91 0.76 -8.20
N LEU A 70 -29.29 2.00 -8.52
CA LEU A 70 -29.86 2.36 -9.82
C LEU A 70 -28.78 2.46 -10.92
N VAL A 71 -27.51 2.42 -10.53
CA VAL A 71 -26.34 2.55 -11.42
C VAL A 71 -25.59 1.22 -11.45
N LYS A 72 -25.22 0.78 -12.65
CA LYS A 72 -24.40 -0.43 -12.84
C LYS A 72 -22.96 -0.24 -12.31
N PRO A 73 -22.29 -1.33 -11.94
CA PRO A 73 -22.77 -2.72 -11.93
C PRO A 73 -23.74 -3.00 -10.78
N ASN A 74 -24.78 -3.78 -11.05
CA ASN A 74 -25.75 -4.23 -10.05
C ASN A 74 -25.15 -5.27 -9.09
N PHE A 75 -24.25 -6.11 -9.62
CA PHE A 75 -23.64 -7.19 -8.86
C PHE A 75 -22.11 -7.10 -8.86
N ILE A 76 -21.53 -7.28 -7.66
CA ILE A 76 -20.10 -7.52 -7.49
C ILE A 76 -19.93 -8.97 -7.08
N ILE A 77 -19.27 -9.76 -7.94
CA ILE A 77 -19.07 -11.18 -7.71
C ILE A 77 -17.65 -11.40 -7.19
N ASN A 78 -17.55 -11.66 -5.89
CA ASN A 78 -16.26 -11.96 -5.26
C ASN A 78 -15.92 -13.42 -5.52
N PHE A 79 -14.87 -13.64 -6.30
CA PHE A 79 -14.37 -14.94 -6.75
C PHE A 79 -13.18 -15.37 -5.89
N PRO A 80 -13.28 -16.36 -5.00
CA PRO A 80 -12.17 -16.84 -4.18
C PRO A 80 -11.13 -17.59 -5.03
N THR A 81 -10.01 -16.94 -5.31
CA THR A 81 -8.87 -17.53 -6.04
C THR A 81 -7.80 -18.08 -5.13
N LYS A 82 -7.91 -17.83 -3.80
CA LYS A 82 -6.96 -18.22 -2.75
C LYS A 82 -7.69 -18.54 -1.45
N ASP A 83 -7.17 -19.47 -0.67
CA ASP A 83 -7.62 -19.69 0.70
C ASP A 83 -7.18 -18.54 1.61
N HIS A 84 -5.91 -18.14 1.51
CA HIS A 84 -5.29 -17.13 2.36
C HIS A 84 -4.52 -16.11 1.52
N TRP A 85 -4.49 -14.84 1.93
CA TRP A 85 -3.83 -13.76 1.20
C TRP A 85 -2.33 -13.95 0.98
N ARG A 86 -1.64 -14.71 1.86
CA ARG A 86 -0.22 -15.08 1.72
C ARG A 86 0.03 -16.21 0.72
N GLY A 87 -1.01 -16.98 0.39
CA GLY A 87 -0.91 -18.11 -0.52
C GLY A 87 -0.91 -17.70 -1.98
N LYS A 88 -0.59 -18.67 -2.84
CA LYS A 88 -0.76 -18.57 -4.30
C LYS A 88 -2.16 -19.01 -4.70
N SER A 89 -2.63 -18.58 -5.88
CA SER A 89 -3.84 -19.12 -6.50
C SER A 89 -3.59 -20.53 -7.01
N ARG A 90 -4.66 -21.33 -7.12
CA ARG A 90 -4.62 -22.68 -7.66
C ARG A 90 -5.58 -22.81 -8.84
N ILE A 91 -5.18 -23.53 -9.86
CA ILE A 91 -5.98 -23.68 -11.08
C ILE A 91 -7.29 -24.43 -10.80
N GLU A 92 -7.30 -25.34 -9.82
CA GLU A 92 -8.49 -26.07 -9.38
C GLU A 92 -9.54 -25.09 -8.83
N PHE A 93 -9.12 -24.07 -8.05
CA PHE A 93 -10.03 -23.05 -7.52
C PHE A 93 -10.68 -22.22 -8.63
N ILE A 94 -9.94 -22.01 -9.73
CA ILE A 94 -10.49 -21.34 -10.92
C ILE A 94 -11.53 -22.23 -11.61
N ARG A 95 -11.21 -23.52 -11.83
CA ARG A 95 -12.16 -24.47 -12.47
C ARG A 95 -13.46 -24.58 -11.67
N ASP A 96 -13.35 -24.86 -10.38
CA ASP A 96 -14.52 -25.04 -9.51
C ASP A 96 -15.33 -23.75 -9.40
N GLY A 97 -14.62 -22.61 -9.25
CA GLY A 97 -15.24 -21.31 -9.17
C GLY A 97 -15.98 -20.89 -10.44
N LEU A 98 -15.45 -21.24 -11.62
CA LEU A 98 -16.12 -20.94 -12.89
C LEU A 98 -17.44 -21.69 -13.05
N VAL A 99 -17.54 -22.92 -12.54
CA VAL A 99 -18.81 -23.68 -12.51
C VAL A 99 -19.87 -22.93 -11.70
N ASP A 100 -19.51 -22.40 -10.54
CA ASP A 100 -20.46 -21.65 -9.72
C ASP A 100 -20.71 -20.25 -10.30
N LEU A 101 -19.70 -19.59 -10.87
CA LEU A 101 -19.86 -18.29 -11.52
C LEU A 101 -20.94 -18.33 -12.60
N VAL A 102 -20.91 -19.36 -13.48
CA VAL A 102 -21.92 -19.55 -14.53
C VAL A 102 -23.32 -19.75 -13.92
N LYS A 103 -23.45 -20.59 -12.87
CA LYS A 103 -24.71 -20.77 -12.15
C LYS A 103 -25.25 -19.43 -11.58
N GLN A 104 -24.37 -18.60 -11.01
CA GLN A 104 -24.80 -17.29 -10.48
C GLN A 104 -25.23 -16.34 -11.60
N VAL A 105 -24.52 -16.33 -12.74
CA VAL A 105 -24.87 -15.52 -13.92
C VAL A 105 -26.27 -15.89 -14.41
N GLU A 106 -26.57 -17.19 -14.56
CA GLU A 106 -27.87 -17.66 -14.96
C GLU A 106 -28.98 -17.39 -13.93
N ARG A 107 -28.73 -17.72 -12.66
CA ARG A 107 -29.67 -17.49 -11.55
C ARG A 107 -30.08 -16.03 -11.38
N LEU A 108 -29.14 -15.11 -11.57
CA LEU A 108 -29.36 -13.65 -11.41
C LEU A 108 -29.81 -12.97 -12.71
N GLY A 109 -29.87 -13.70 -13.83
CA GLY A 109 -30.26 -13.17 -15.13
C GLY A 109 -29.29 -12.12 -15.68
N ILE A 110 -27.99 -12.21 -15.33
CA ILE A 110 -26.93 -11.29 -15.77
C ILE A 110 -26.76 -11.39 -17.29
N LYS A 111 -26.80 -10.25 -17.97
CA LYS A 111 -26.65 -10.15 -19.44
C LYS A 111 -25.27 -9.65 -19.87
N SER A 112 -24.54 -9.03 -18.96
CA SER A 112 -23.20 -8.50 -19.21
C SER A 112 -22.33 -8.61 -17.96
N ILE A 113 -21.11 -9.13 -18.13
CA ILE A 113 -20.17 -9.37 -17.02
C ILE A 113 -18.75 -9.01 -17.43
N ALA A 114 -18.03 -8.31 -16.55
CA ALA A 114 -16.61 -8.00 -16.70
C ALA A 114 -15.78 -8.90 -15.79
N ILE A 115 -14.82 -9.63 -16.37
CA ILE A 115 -14.01 -10.64 -15.68
C ILE A 115 -12.53 -10.27 -15.78
N PRO A 116 -11.82 -10.10 -14.63
CA PRO A 116 -10.37 -9.88 -14.60
C PRO A 116 -9.59 -11.16 -14.91
N PRO A 117 -8.26 -11.08 -15.10
CA PRO A 117 -7.41 -12.26 -15.24
C PRO A 117 -7.31 -13.02 -13.90
N LEU A 118 -8.26 -13.98 -13.71
CA LEU A 118 -8.49 -14.71 -12.47
C LEU A 118 -7.21 -15.39 -11.95
N GLY A 119 -6.71 -14.93 -10.81
CA GLY A 119 -5.53 -15.51 -10.16
C GLY A 119 -4.17 -15.22 -10.83
N CYS A 120 -4.13 -14.47 -11.95
CA CYS A 120 -2.89 -14.25 -12.72
C CYS A 120 -2.00 -13.12 -12.17
N GLY A 121 -2.53 -12.16 -11.44
CA GLY A 121 -1.73 -11.10 -10.81
C GLY A 121 -0.97 -11.61 -9.58
N ASN A 122 -1.29 -11.11 -8.40
CA ASN A 122 -0.71 -11.56 -7.12
C ASN A 122 -0.95 -13.07 -6.81
N GLY A 123 -1.72 -13.76 -7.63
CA GLY A 123 -1.99 -15.19 -7.55
C GLY A 123 -0.92 -16.06 -8.19
N GLY A 124 -0.30 -15.54 -9.26
CA GLY A 124 0.83 -16.18 -9.96
C GLY A 124 0.44 -17.29 -10.93
N LEU A 125 -0.84 -17.39 -11.34
CA LEU A 125 -1.27 -18.31 -12.41
C LEU A 125 -0.90 -17.75 -13.79
N ASP A 126 -0.65 -18.64 -14.75
CA ASP A 126 -0.44 -18.26 -16.15
C ASP A 126 -1.78 -17.96 -16.84
N TRP A 127 -1.84 -16.80 -17.50
CA TRP A 127 -3.00 -16.38 -18.27
C TRP A 127 -3.35 -17.34 -19.42
N ASN A 128 -2.33 -17.92 -20.05
CA ASN A 128 -2.52 -18.90 -21.11
C ASN A 128 -3.23 -20.17 -20.64
N GLU A 129 -3.17 -20.49 -19.35
CA GLU A 129 -3.92 -21.60 -18.75
C GLU A 129 -5.32 -21.18 -18.29
N VAL A 130 -5.46 -19.95 -17.76
CA VAL A 130 -6.71 -19.47 -17.17
C VAL A 130 -7.72 -19.03 -18.24
N ARG A 131 -7.27 -18.29 -19.26
CA ARG A 131 -8.15 -17.78 -20.34
C ARG A 131 -9.02 -18.89 -21.00
N PRO A 132 -8.44 -20.03 -21.44
CA PRO A 132 -9.24 -21.10 -22.05
C PRO A 132 -10.29 -21.70 -21.11
N LEU A 133 -10.03 -21.69 -19.79
CA LEU A 133 -11.01 -22.17 -18.82
C LEU A 133 -12.22 -21.24 -18.72
N ILE A 134 -11.99 -19.91 -18.74
CA ILE A 134 -13.08 -18.92 -18.75
C ILE A 134 -13.88 -19.04 -20.04
N GLU A 135 -13.21 -19.08 -21.19
CA GLU A 135 -13.84 -19.19 -22.51
C GLU A 135 -14.71 -20.47 -22.59
N ARG A 136 -14.21 -21.61 -22.11
CA ARG A 136 -14.95 -22.89 -22.07
C ARG A 136 -16.14 -22.84 -21.10
N ALA A 137 -15.97 -22.25 -19.92
CA ALA A 137 -17.04 -22.17 -18.93
C ALA A 137 -18.26 -21.38 -19.45
N PHE A 138 -18.02 -20.38 -20.28
CA PHE A 138 -19.10 -19.59 -20.87
C PHE A 138 -19.53 -20.05 -22.26
N SER A 139 -18.93 -21.10 -22.86
CA SER A 139 -19.23 -21.53 -24.24
C SER A 139 -20.71 -21.84 -24.46
N ASP A 140 -21.37 -22.43 -23.49
CA ASP A 140 -22.76 -22.87 -23.56
C ASP A 140 -23.76 -21.89 -22.96
N VAL A 141 -23.27 -20.77 -22.39
CA VAL A 141 -24.12 -19.74 -21.78
C VAL A 141 -24.67 -18.80 -22.86
N SER A 142 -25.97 -18.88 -23.12
CA SER A 142 -26.62 -18.03 -24.11
C SER A 142 -26.92 -16.61 -23.58
N ASN A 143 -26.92 -15.61 -24.49
CA ASN A 143 -27.36 -14.25 -24.20
C ASN A 143 -26.60 -13.48 -23.11
N VAL A 144 -25.31 -13.81 -22.93
CA VAL A 144 -24.41 -13.07 -22.01
C VAL A 144 -23.25 -12.47 -22.80
N GLU A 145 -22.99 -11.20 -22.59
CA GLU A 145 -21.76 -10.51 -23.04
C GLU A 145 -20.70 -10.65 -21.94
N VAL A 146 -19.59 -11.31 -22.25
CA VAL A 146 -18.44 -11.44 -21.36
C VAL A 146 -17.34 -10.51 -21.82
N ARG A 147 -16.98 -9.51 -21.01
CA ARG A 147 -15.80 -8.65 -21.20
C ARG A 147 -14.65 -9.25 -20.42
N LEU A 148 -13.71 -9.83 -21.14
CA LEU A 148 -12.55 -10.50 -20.55
C LEU A 148 -11.34 -9.58 -20.57
N PHE A 149 -10.85 -9.21 -19.39
CA PHE A 149 -9.68 -8.35 -19.23
C PHE A 149 -8.41 -9.16 -19.22
N GLU A 150 -7.42 -8.70 -19.97
CA GLU A 150 -6.07 -9.31 -20.01
C GLU A 150 -5.20 -8.74 -18.89
N PRO A 151 -4.10 -9.44 -18.51
CA PRO A 151 -3.12 -8.90 -17.57
C PRO A 151 -2.43 -7.65 -18.14
N ALA A 152 -2.93 -6.48 -17.83
CA ALA A 152 -2.43 -5.19 -18.34
C ALA A 152 -1.73 -4.32 -17.27
N GLY A 153 -1.48 -4.89 -16.07
CA GLY A 153 -0.98 -4.11 -14.93
C GLY A 153 -2.10 -3.38 -14.18
N ALA A 154 -1.73 -2.58 -13.19
CA ALA A 154 -2.67 -1.76 -12.44
C ALA A 154 -2.84 -0.39 -13.14
N PRO A 155 -4.01 0.26 -13.01
CA PRO A 155 -4.21 1.63 -13.50
C PRO A 155 -3.32 2.61 -12.70
N ASP A 156 -3.18 3.82 -13.25
CA ASP A 156 -2.49 4.92 -12.57
C ASP A 156 -3.08 5.13 -11.17
N PRO A 157 -2.25 5.10 -10.09
CA PRO A 157 -2.70 5.32 -8.73
C PRO A 157 -3.52 6.60 -8.55
N LYS A 158 -3.18 7.68 -9.25
CA LYS A 158 -3.88 8.96 -9.18
C LYS A 158 -5.29 8.91 -9.78
N SER A 159 -5.57 7.93 -10.64
CA SER A 159 -6.87 7.74 -11.30
C SER A 159 -7.81 6.79 -10.55
N MET A 160 -7.33 6.11 -9.52
CA MET A 160 -8.12 5.14 -8.75
C MET A 160 -9.20 5.83 -7.92
N GLU A 161 -10.43 5.34 -8.02
CA GLU A 161 -11.58 5.91 -7.34
C GLU A 161 -11.63 5.43 -5.87
N VAL A 162 -11.83 6.37 -4.94
CA VAL A 162 -11.95 6.09 -3.51
C VAL A 162 -13.27 6.66 -2.99
N ARG A 163 -14.18 5.78 -2.51
CA ARG A 163 -15.49 6.12 -1.92
C ARG A 163 -15.60 5.75 -0.45
N THR A 164 -14.47 5.47 0.20
CA THR A 164 -14.45 5.25 1.66
C THR A 164 -14.79 6.55 2.40
N SER A 165 -15.28 6.44 3.63
CA SER A 165 -15.55 7.61 4.46
C SER A 165 -14.24 8.35 4.80
N ARG A 166 -14.27 9.69 4.66
CA ARG A 166 -13.12 10.54 5.03
C ARG A 166 -12.81 10.38 6.52
N PRO A 167 -11.59 10.04 6.89
CA PRO A 167 -11.19 9.99 8.31
C PRO A 167 -11.05 11.41 8.88
N ARG A 168 -11.16 11.56 10.18
CA ARG A 168 -10.95 12.86 10.86
C ARG A 168 -9.48 13.25 10.81
N MET A 169 -9.16 14.56 10.76
CA MET A 169 -7.80 15.05 11.00
C MET A 169 -7.36 14.69 12.42
N THR A 170 -6.10 14.35 12.57
CA THR A 170 -5.44 14.05 13.86
C THR A 170 -4.01 14.58 13.82
N ALA A 171 -3.39 14.81 14.99
CA ALA A 171 -2.02 15.29 15.09
C ALA A 171 -1.06 14.47 14.21
N GLY A 172 -1.12 13.14 14.27
CA GLY A 172 -0.27 12.29 13.45
C GLY A 172 -0.53 12.42 11.94
N ARG A 173 -1.79 12.62 11.49
CA ARG A 173 -2.08 12.88 10.06
C ARG A 173 -1.57 14.24 9.62
N ALA A 174 -1.82 15.28 10.43
CA ALA A 174 -1.33 16.61 10.16
C ALA A 174 0.21 16.65 10.11
N ALA A 175 0.90 15.98 11.05
CA ALA A 175 2.36 15.86 11.06
C ALA A 175 2.89 15.18 9.78
N ILE A 176 2.27 14.06 9.37
CA ILE A 176 2.64 13.37 8.13
C ILE A 176 2.44 14.30 6.93
N LEU A 177 1.28 14.96 6.80
CA LEU A 177 1.00 15.88 5.71
C LEU A 177 2.02 17.03 5.63
N LYS A 178 2.35 17.65 6.76
CA LYS A 178 3.32 18.75 6.79
C LYS A 178 4.74 18.32 6.42
N VAL A 179 5.18 17.15 6.88
CA VAL A 179 6.51 16.66 6.49
C VAL A 179 6.55 16.23 5.02
N LEU A 180 5.46 15.70 4.47
CA LEU A 180 5.33 15.41 3.04
C LEU A 180 5.39 16.71 2.21
N ASP A 181 4.71 17.75 2.65
CA ASP A 181 4.71 19.06 2.00
C ASP A 181 6.11 19.68 1.99
N THR A 182 6.82 19.66 3.13
CA THR A 182 8.20 20.13 3.25
C THR A 182 9.15 19.37 2.30
N TYR A 183 8.94 18.07 2.14
CA TYR A 183 9.75 17.21 1.27
C TYR A 183 9.42 17.42 -0.22
N ARG A 184 8.18 17.79 -0.55
CA ARG A 184 7.65 17.95 -1.92
C ARG A 184 8.34 19.05 -2.73
N SER A 185 9.13 19.92 -2.11
CA SER A 185 9.87 21.00 -2.81
C SER A 185 10.76 20.52 -3.97
N LEU A 186 10.89 19.22 -4.18
CA LEU A 186 11.72 18.57 -5.19
C LEU A 186 10.93 18.15 -6.47
N GLU A 187 9.69 18.56 -6.63
CA GLU A 187 8.86 18.36 -7.84
C GLU A 187 8.54 16.90 -8.23
N TYR A 188 8.70 15.91 -7.35
CA TYR A 188 8.28 14.53 -7.59
C TYR A 188 7.50 13.94 -6.41
N GLY A 189 6.65 12.95 -6.70
CA GLY A 189 5.88 12.24 -5.67
C GLY A 189 6.79 11.34 -4.83
N LEU A 190 6.45 11.20 -3.54
CA LEU A 190 7.24 10.42 -2.61
C LEU A 190 6.97 8.92 -2.76
N SER A 191 8.03 8.13 -2.74
CA SER A 191 7.92 6.68 -2.64
C SER A 191 7.42 6.24 -1.25
N ARG A 192 6.87 5.03 -1.17
CA ARG A 192 6.50 4.42 0.13
C ARG A 192 7.67 4.33 1.10
N ILE A 193 8.90 4.16 0.57
CA ILE A 193 10.12 4.09 1.40
C ILE A 193 10.34 5.42 2.08
N GLU A 194 10.28 6.52 1.37
CA GLU A 194 10.48 7.87 1.91
C GLU A 194 9.45 8.19 2.98
N VAL A 195 8.15 7.94 2.71
CA VAL A 195 7.09 8.19 3.70
C VAL A 195 7.28 7.36 4.97
N GLN A 196 7.75 6.12 4.86
CA GLN A 196 8.07 5.28 6.02
C GLN A 196 9.19 5.87 6.87
N LYS A 197 10.22 6.46 6.25
CA LYS A 197 11.36 7.04 6.95
C LYS A 197 11.03 8.43 7.54
N LEU A 198 10.22 9.21 6.85
CA LEU A 198 9.71 10.48 7.37
C LEU A 198 8.87 10.25 8.64
N ALA A 199 7.93 9.31 8.62
CA ALA A 199 7.14 8.95 9.80
C ALA A 199 7.98 8.36 10.94
N TYR A 200 9.02 7.59 10.60
CA TYR A 200 9.99 7.11 11.58
C TYR A 200 10.68 8.27 12.32
N PHE A 201 11.21 9.23 11.58
CA PHE A 201 11.87 10.38 12.17
C PHE A 201 10.91 11.31 12.90
N LEU A 202 9.67 11.49 12.43
CA LEU A 202 8.65 12.21 13.19
C LEU A 202 8.40 11.60 14.57
N GLN A 203 8.26 10.28 14.65
CA GLN A 203 8.08 9.61 15.94
C GLN A 203 9.31 9.72 16.83
N VAL A 204 10.52 9.61 16.27
CA VAL A 204 11.78 9.81 17.02
C VAL A 204 11.93 11.27 17.47
N ALA A 205 11.44 12.26 16.69
CA ALA A 205 11.42 13.67 17.06
C ALA A 205 10.53 13.96 18.28
N GLY A 206 9.59 13.06 18.60
CA GLY A 206 8.71 13.16 19.75
C GLY A 206 7.21 13.21 19.41
N GLU A 207 6.85 13.09 18.13
CA GLU A 207 5.44 13.00 17.74
C GLU A 207 4.87 11.61 18.05
N ASP A 208 3.79 11.55 18.85
CA ASP A 208 3.15 10.27 19.24
C ASP A 208 2.31 9.68 18.11
N LEU A 209 2.98 9.08 17.12
CA LEU A 209 2.31 8.40 16.00
C LEU A 209 1.78 7.01 16.38
N LYS A 210 2.17 6.46 17.52
CA LYS A 210 1.79 5.10 17.99
C LYS A 210 2.14 4.01 16.99
N LEU A 211 3.29 4.16 16.31
CA LEU A 211 3.78 3.22 15.32
C LEU A 211 4.82 2.29 15.94
N THR A 212 4.74 1.00 15.61
CA THR A 212 5.80 0.05 15.89
C THR A 212 6.65 -0.11 14.66
N PHE A 213 7.93 0.22 14.76
CA PHE A 213 8.90 0.04 13.68
C PHE A 213 9.72 -1.21 13.93
N GLU A 214 9.97 -1.95 12.86
CA GLU A 214 10.75 -3.19 12.85
C GLU A 214 11.83 -3.13 11.77
N LYS A 215 12.90 -3.89 11.95
CA LYS A 215 13.97 -4.05 10.96
C LYS A 215 13.43 -4.74 9.72
N ASN A 216 13.51 -4.09 8.56
CA ASN A 216 13.01 -4.60 7.28
C ASN A 216 14.05 -4.40 6.17
N GLN A 217 13.83 -4.94 4.97
CA GLN A 217 14.75 -4.89 3.83
C GLN A 217 15.29 -3.48 3.56
N TYR A 218 14.43 -2.46 3.58
CA TYR A 218 14.77 -1.05 3.31
C TYR A 218 14.89 -0.18 4.56
N GLY A 219 15.29 -0.76 5.70
CA GLY A 219 15.42 -0.04 6.97
C GLY A 219 14.17 -0.16 7.84
N PRO A 220 14.00 0.69 8.88
CA PRO A 220 12.84 0.65 9.78
C PRO A 220 11.53 0.78 8.99
N TYR A 221 10.57 -0.09 9.29
CA TYR A 221 9.27 -0.18 8.61
C TYR A 221 8.15 -0.42 9.61
N SER A 222 7.00 0.21 9.40
CA SER A 222 5.79 0.00 10.19
C SER A 222 4.63 -0.43 9.31
N GLU A 223 4.09 -1.60 9.59
CA GLU A 223 2.87 -2.10 8.92
C GLU A 223 1.65 -1.26 9.32
N GLN A 224 1.63 -0.73 10.54
CA GLN A 224 0.57 0.16 11.02
C GLN A 224 0.52 1.45 10.19
N LEU A 225 1.69 2.00 9.81
CA LEU A 225 1.76 3.17 8.92
C LEU A 225 1.17 2.85 7.55
N ARG A 226 1.48 1.69 6.97
CA ARG A 226 0.88 1.26 5.70
C ARG A 226 -0.66 1.27 5.77
N HIS A 227 -1.23 0.78 6.85
CA HIS A 227 -2.68 0.82 7.07
C HIS A 227 -3.21 2.24 7.27
N ALA A 228 -2.45 3.11 7.94
CA ALA A 228 -2.82 4.51 8.12
C ALA A 228 -2.85 5.25 6.76
N LEU A 229 -1.81 5.08 5.93
CA LEU A 229 -1.74 5.66 4.59
C LEU A 229 -2.88 5.18 3.68
N ASN A 230 -3.21 3.89 3.70
CA ASN A 230 -4.36 3.37 2.96
C ASN A 230 -5.70 4.03 3.36
N ARG A 231 -5.83 4.49 4.60
CA ARG A 231 -7.01 5.25 5.05
C ARG A 231 -6.94 6.74 4.68
N MET A 232 -5.76 7.24 4.39
CA MET A 232 -5.55 8.62 3.94
C MET A 232 -5.70 8.77 2.42
N GLU A 233 -5.51 7.68 1.67
CA GLU A 233 -5.61 7.68 0.20
C GLU A 233 -6.98 8.17 -0.27
N GLY A 234 -6.98 9.09 -1.23
CA GLY A 234 -8.17 9.72 -1.79
C GLY A 234 -8.84 10.78 -0.90
N HIS A 235 -8.35 10.96 0.35
CA HIS A 235 -8.91 11.90 1.32
C HIS A 235 -7.93 12.99 1.78
N PHE A 236 -6.68 12.62 1.96
CA PHE A 236 -5.59 13.50 2.40
C PHE A 236 -4.35 13.41 1.52
N ILE A 237 -4.12 12.25 0.91
CA ILE A 237 -3.03 11.97 -0.01
C ILE A 237 -3.58 11.28 -1.26
N ARG A 238 -2.79 11.28 -2.33
CA ARG A 238 -3.06 10.55 -3.57
C ARG A 238 -1.76 9.92 -4.07
N GLY A 239 -1.89 8.83 -4.85
CA GLY A 239 -0.74 8.19 -5.48
C GLY A 239 -0.15 7.00 -4.73
N LEU A 240 -0.73 6.60 -3.58
CA LEU A 240 -0.36 5.36 -2.88
C LEU A 240 -0.69 4.12 -3.71
N GLY A 241 -1.79 4.17 -4.47
CA GLY A 241 -2.25 3.11 -5.34
C GLY A 241 -2.69 1.84 -4.61
N ASP A 242 -2.67 0.73 -5.35
CA ASP A 242 -3.15 -0.58 -4.89
C ASP A 242 -2.04 -1.48 -4.29
N GLY A 243 -0.84 -0.96 -4.14
CA GLY A 243 0.31 -1.69 -3.58
C GLY A 243 1.03 -2.59 -4.60
N VAL A 244 0.65 -2.60 -5.88
CA VAL A 244 1.32 -3.35 -6.96
C VAL A 244 2.31 -2.45 -7.70
N VAL A 245 1.84 -1.30 -8.16
CA VAL A 245 2.69 -0.30 -8.82
C VAL A 245 3.50 0.53 -7.83
N GLU A 246 4.55 1.15 -8.32
CA GLU A 246 5.34 2.10 -7.56
C GLU A 246 4.47 3.30 -7.16
N ALA A 247 4.61 3.75 -5.92
CA ALA A 247 3.82 4.86 -5.41
C ALA A 247 4.52 6.18 -5.73
N GLU A 248 3.70 7.18 -6.07
CA GLU A 248 4.07 8.59 -6.16
C GLU A 248 3.12 9.38 -5.25
N ILE A 249 3.38 9.32 -3.96
CA ILE A 249 2.49 9.85 -2.93
C ILE A 249 2.61 11.37 -2.88
N GLU A 250 1.48 12.04 -3.04
CA GLU A 250 1.35 13.49 -2.94
C GLU A 250 0.25 13.86 -1.93
N PRO A 251 0.43 14.86 -1.08
CA PRO A 251 -0.65 15.42 -0.29
C PRO A 251 -1.63 16.19 -1.18
N LEU A 252 -2.92 16.17 -0.82
CA LEU A 252 -3.94 17.00 -1.45
C LEU A 252 -3.87 18.42 -0.88
N GLU A 253 -4.03 19.44 -1.73
CA GLU A 253 -3.95 20.85 -1.32
C GLU A 253 -4.97 21.21 -0.22
N GLU A 254 -6.19 20.70 -0.35
CA GLU A 254 -7.23 20.88 0.69
C GLU A 254 -6.83 20.25 2.02
N ALA A 255 -6.14 19.10 1.97
CA ALA A 255 -5.66 18.42 3.16
C ALA A 255 -4.47 19.16 3.82
N LEU A 256 -3.63 19.82 3.03
CA LEU A 256 -2.56 20.67 3.56
C LEU A 256 -3.12 21.89 4.29
N SER A 257 -4.14 22.53 3.71
CA SER A 257 -4.83 23.67 4.35
C SER A 257 -5.49 23.27 5.67
N GLU A 258 -6.19 22.10 5.71
CA GLU A 258 -6.79 21.55 6.93
C GLU A 258 -5.72 21.19 7.98
N ALA A 259 -4.57 20.63 7.55
CA ALA A 259 -3.46 20.32 8.44
C ALA A 259 -2.82 21.59 9.03
N GLU A 260 -2.68 22.64 8.24
CA GLU A 260 -2.15 23.94 8.70
C GLU A 260 -3.07 24.57 9.76
N GLU A 261 -4.38 24.61 9.50
CA GLU A 261 -5.38 25.08 10.45
C GLU A 261 -5.33 24.28 11.75
N PHE A 262 -5.24 22.94 11.64
CA PHE A 262 -5.14 22.05 12.80
C PHE A 262 -3.89 22.33 13.64
N ILE A 263 -2.73 22.53 13.00
CA ILE A 263 -1.44 22.75 13.67
C ILE A 263 -1.35 24.15 14.29
N SER A 264 -2.02 25.15 13.70
CA SER A 264 -2.00 26.55 14.17
C SER A 264 -2.64 26.74 15.53
N SER A 265 -3.36 25.75 16.06
CA SER A 265 -3.88 25.79 17.42
C SER A 265 -2.74 25.65 18.45
N THR A 266 -2.84 26.39 19.55
CA THR A 266 -1.83 26.38 20.64
C THR A 266 -1.63 24.98 21.26
N GLU A 267 -2.62 24.10 21.15
CA GLU A 267 -2.56 22.72 21.61
C GLU A 267 -1.52 21.88 20.82
N HIS A 268 -1.22 22.28 19.59
CA HIS A 268 -0.32 21.54 18.67
C HIS A 268 1.01 22.24 18.36
N ALA A 269 1.42 23.24 19.12
CA ALA A 269 2.66 24.00 18.90
C ALA A 269 3.92 23.11 18.84
N LYS A 270 3.96 22.00 19.58
CA LYS A 270 5.09 21.06 19.56
C LYS A 270 5.19 20.29 18.23
N LEU A 271 4.08 20.07 17.53
CA LEU A 271 4.05 19.37 16.28
C LEU A 271 4.85 20.11 15.20
N ALA A 272 4.69 21.44 15.11
CA ALA A 272 5.47 22.27 14.19
C ALA A 272 6.98 22.13 14.46
N GLN A 273 7.40 22.11 15.72
CA GLN A 273 8.81 21.91 16.10
C GLN A 273 9.33 20.51 15.69
N HIS A 274 8.52 19.46 15.85
CA HIS A 274 8.88 18.11 15.42
C HIS A 274 9.06 18.02 13.90
N VAL A 275 8.15 18.64 13.13
CA VAL A 275 8.26 18.70 11.66
C VAL A 275 9.52 19.46 11.24
N GLU A 276 9.78 20.64 11.82
CA GLU A 276 10.98 21.43 11.54
C GLU A 276 12.27 20.67 11.86
N ARG A 277 12.30 19.96 12.99
CA ARG A 277 13.45 19.13 13.39
C ARG A 277 13.70 18.02 12.35
N VAL A 278 12.66 17.39 11.81
CA VAL A 278 12.80 16.38 10.74
C VAL A 278 13.27 17.06 9.45
N ALA A 279 12.67 18.19 9.06
CA ALA A 279 13.06 18.94 7.87
C ALA A 279 14.56 19.29 7.88
N ASN A 280 15.06 19.79 9.01
CA ASN A 280 16.48 20.11 9.19
C ASN A 280 17.38 18.87 9.08
N LEU A 281 16.96 17.72 9.59
CA LEU A 281 17.74 16.47 9.49
C LEU A 281 17.90 16.02 8.05
N ILE A 282 16.78 15.98 7.31
CA ILE A 282 16.72 15.34 5.99
C ILE A 282 17.29 16.20 4.86
N ASP A 283 17.61 17.47 5.12
CA ASP A 283 18.18 18.37 4.14
C ASP A 283 19.47 17.78 3.53
N GLY A 284 19.52 17.68 2.18
CA GLY A 284 20.58 17.00 1.44
C GLY A 284 20.45 15.46 1.37
N PHE A 285 19.44 14.86 2.00
CA PHE A 285 19.15 13.42 1.95
C PHE A 285 17.80 13.09 1.32
N GLN A 286 17.14 14.08 0.69
CA GLN A 286 15.82 13.95 0.08
C GLN A 286 15.90 13.08 -1.18
N SER A 287 15.97 11.78 -0.99
CA SER A 287 15.88 10.74 -2.02
C SER A 287 15.55 9.40 -1.35
N PRO A 288 14.96 8.42 -2.07
CA PRO A 288 14.70 7.10 -1.51
C PRO A 288 15.93 6.47 -0.86
N TYR A 289 17.10 6.62 -1.51
CA TYR A 289 18.38 6.13 -0.99
C TYR A 289 18.85 6.90 0.26
N GLY A 290 18.81 8.23 0.21
CA GLY A 290 19.26 9.08 1.32
C GLY A 290 18.42 8.86 2.57
N MET A 291 17.11 8.78 2.42
CA MET A 291 16.18 8.50 3.52
C MET A 291 16.37 7.08 4.09
N GLU A 292 16.58 6.08 3.22
CA GLU A 292 16.90 4.71 3.65
C GLU A 292 18.21 4.69 4.45
N LEU A 293 19.23 5.40 3.97
CA LEU A 293 20.55 5.49 4.59
C LEU A 293 20.45 6.12 5.98
N LEU A 294 19.90 7.34 6.09
CA LEU A 294 19.72 8.04 7.36
C LEU A 294 18.99 7.19 8.40
N ALA A 295 17.86 6.62 8.02
CA ALA A 295 17.05 5.82 8.94
C ALA A 295 17.73 4.50 9.34
N THR A 296 18.52 3.90 8.43
CA THR A 296 19.29 2.69 8.76
C THR A 296 20.42 3.01 9.74
N VAL A 297 21.17 4.09 9.50
CA VAL A 297 22.26 4.54 10.38
C VAL A 297 21.71 4.89 11.76
N HIS A 298 20.63 5.68 11.83
CA HIS A 298 19.98 6.01 13.10
C HIS A 298 19.52 4.75 13.85
N TRP A 299 18.92 3.79 13.16
CA TRP A 299 18.43 2.54 13.78
C TRP A 299 19.57 1.75 14.42
N VAL A 300 20.65 1.47 13.68
CA VAL A 300 21.75 0.65 14.22
C VAL A 300 22.47 1.33 15.36
N THR A 301 22.59 2.65 15.34
CA THR A 301 23.23 3.42 16.42
C THR A 301 22.37 3.56 17.67
N THR A 302 21.03 3.43 17.52
CA THR A 302 20.10 3.64 18.64
C THR A 302 19.60 2.33 19.26
N TYR A 303 19.38 1.30 18.43
CA TYR A 303 18.70 0.08 18.87
C TYR A 303 19.57 -1.20 18.83
N GLU A 304 20.76 -1.16 18.21
CA GLU A 304 21.67 -2.31 18.24
C GLU A 304 22.72 -2.15 19.36
N SER A 305 22.97 -3.20 20.10
CA SER A 305 23.94 -3.22 21.19
C SER A 305 25.37 -3.04 20.64
N ASN A 306 26.22 -2.31 21.35
CA ASN A 306 27.64 -2.15 21.05
C ASN A 306 27.97 -1.42 19.74
N VAL A 307 27.09 -0.52 19.26
CA VAL A 307 27.36 0.34 18.10
C VAL A 307 27.65 1.76 18.61
N ASN A 308 28.91 2.00 19.04
CA ASN A 308 29.35 3.22 19.73
C ASN A 308 30.41 4.01 18.92
N SER A 309 30.74 3.58 17.70
CA SER A 309 31.70 4.24 16.83
C SER A 309 31.28 4.20 15.38
N LEU A 310 31.86 5.07 14.54
CA LEU A 310 31.62 5.06 13.09
C LEU A 310 31.93 3.71 12.45
N ASP A 311 33.07 3.08 12.83
CA ASP A 311 33.48 1.79 12.27
C ASP A 311 32.48 0.67 12.65
N GLN A 312 31.99 0.67 13.89
CA GLN A 312 30.93 -0.26 14.32
C GLN A 312 29.62 0.02 13.59
N THR A 313 29.27 1.28 13.37
CA THR A 313 28.10 1.68 12.59
C THR A 313 28.19 1.16 11.15
N ILE A 314 29.33 1.32 10.47
CA ILE A 314 29.57 0.80 9.13
C ILE A 314 29.37 -0.72 9.11
N LYS A 315 29.98 -1.44 10.05
CA LYS A 315 29.84 -2.89 10.16
C LYS A 315 28.38 -3.31 10.40
N ALA A 316 27.66 -2.62 11.29
CA ALA A 316 26.26 -2.92 11.60
C ALA A 316 25.35 -2.65 10.39
N VAL A 317 25.56 -1.55 9.66
CA VAL A 317 24.83 -1.26 8.40
C VAL A 317 25.08 -2.33 7.36
N HIS A 318 26.34 -2.77 7.18
CA HIS A 318 26.70 -3.82 6.21
C HIS A 318 26.19 -5.21 6.60
N SER A 319 26.08 -5.50 7.90
CA SER A 319 25.51 -6.75 8.39
C SER A 319 23.98 -6.81 8.31
N TRP A 320 23.30 -5.70 8.01
CA TRP A 320 21.86 -5.66 7.89
C TRP A 320 21.32 -6.58 6.79
N ASN A 321 21.87 -6.49 5.59
CA ASN A 321 21.68 -7.41 4.46
C ASN A 321 22.72 -7.18 3.35
N ALA A 322 22.84 -8.14 2.42
CA ALA A 322 23.80 -8.09 1.33
C ALA A 322 23.60 -6.86 0.40
N ARG A 323 22.35 -6.40 0.20
CA ARG A 323 22.07 -5.20 -0.61
C ARG A 323 22.69 -3.96 0.04
N LYS A 324 22.49 -3.74 1.35
CA LYS A 324 23.05 -2.59 2.07
C LYS A 324 24.59 -2.62 2.07
N ALA A 325 25.18 -3.79 2.29
CA ALA A 325 26.63 -3.94 2.22
C ALA A 325 27.21 -3.52 0.85
N LYS A 326 26.45 -3.77 -0.24
CA LYS A 326 26.86 -3.42 -1.60
C LYS A 326 26.70 -1.93 -1.93
N ILE A 327 25.57 -1.31 -1.52
CA ILE A 327 25.19 0.05 -1.97
C ILE A 327 25.54 1.15 -0.97
N MET A 328 25.55 0.86 0.34
CA MET A 328 25.83 1.83 1.40
C MET A 328 27.33 1.88 1.67
N GLN A 329 28.05 2.65 0.84
CA GLN A 329 29.49 2.79 0.96
C GLN A 329 29.90 3.44 2.30
N PRO A 330 31.09 3.14 2.86
CA PRO A 330 31.55 3.72 4.11
C PRO A 330 31.49 5.25 4.16
N ALA A 331 31.79 5.93 3.05
CA ALA A 331 31.71 7.39 2.94
C ALA A 331 30.26 7.89 3.09
N HIS A 332 29.28 7.18 2.52
CA HIS A 332 27.87 7.53 2.65
C HIS A 332 27.38 7.31 4.10
N VAL A 333 27.76 6.20 4.72
CA VAL A 333 27.43 5.92 6.15
C VAL A 333 28.03 6.99 7.04
N LYS A 334 29.27 7.41 6.79
CA LYS A 334 29.92 8.50 7.50
C LYS A 334 29.13 9.83 7.36
N ALA A 335 28.71 10.19 6.14
CA ALA A 335 27.95 11.41 5.89
C ALA A 335 26.62 11.42 6.68
N ALA A 336 25.88 10.29 6.62
CA ALA A 336 24.64 10.15 7.38
C ALA A 336 24.86 10.16 8.90
N TRP A 337 25.90 9.50 9.38
CA TRP A 337 26.29 9.50 10.80
C TRP A 337 26.63 10.90 11.29
N SER A 338 27.48 11.66 10.54
CA SER A 338 27.82 13.03 10.87
C SER A 338 26.57 13.93 10.92
N ARG A 339 25.67 13.81 9.94
CA ARG A 339 24.41 14.57 9.91
C ARG A 339 23.52 14.30 11.14
N LEU A 340 23.42 13.04 11.55
CA LEU A 340 22.65 12.65 12.74
C LEU A 340 23.28 13.20 14.03
N VAL A 341 24.60 13.21 14.14
CA VAL A 341 25.34 13.80 15.28
C VAL A 341 25.16 15.31 15.32
N GLU A 342 25.40 16.00 14.21
CA GLU A 342 25.32 17.47 14.08
C GLU A 342 23.93 18.02 14.44
N ASN A 343 22.89 17.26 14.11
CA ASN A 343 21.50 17.61 14.40
C ASN A 343 20.98 17.05 15.75
N GLY A 344 21.86 16.44 16.57
CA GLY A 344 21.48 15.94 17.90
C GLY A 344 20.50 14.76 17.91
N TRP A 345 20.53 13.91 16.87
CA TRP A 345 19.73 12.69 16.81
C TRP A 345 20.44 11.47 17.42
N ILE A 346 21.77 11.54 17.48
CA ILE A 346 22.63 10.56 18.13
C ILE A 346 23.45 11.31 19.19
N THR A 347 23.47 10.85 20.45
CA THR A 347 24.20 11.49 21.53
C THR A 347 25.71 11.29 21.40
N GLN A 348 26.48 12.32 21.69
CA GLN A 348 27.95 12.38 21.58
C GLN A 348 28.76 11.48 22.53
N THR A 349 28.14 10.69 23.39
CA THR A 349 28.85 9.71 24.26
C THR A 349 29.76 8.77 23.45
N VAL A 350 29.62 8.78 22.14
CA VAL A 350 30.39 8.01 21.15
C VAL A 350 31.71 8.69 20.75
N MET A 351 31.90 10.02 20.98
CA MET A 351 33.07 10.75 20.46
C MET A 351 34.25 10.87 21.42
N GLU A 352 34.06 10.91 22.73
CA GLU A 352 35.15 11.27 23.67
C GLU A 352 36.14 10.14 23.93
N GLN A 353 35.85 8.90 23.59
CA GLN A 353 36.79 7.79 23.82
C GLN A 353 37.87 7.63 22.74
N ASN A 354 37.75 8.25 21.57
CA ASN A 354 38.73 8.11 20.50
C ASN A 354 39.68 9.29 20.33
N LEU A 355 39.47 10.44 21.04
CA LEU A 355 40.36 11.58 21.01
C LEU A 355 41.45 11.54 22.10
N VAL A 356 41.40 10.60 23.04
CA VAL A 356 42.39 10.46 24.12
C VAL A 356 43.49 9.41 23.78
N GLN A 357 43.41 8.74 22.63
CA GLN A 357 44.39 7.72 22.20
C GLN A 357 45.09 8.04 20.87
N ALA A 358 45.14 9.31 20.45
CA ALA A 358 45.94 9.72 19.29
C ALA A 358 47.06 10.69 19.72
#